data_da863513ad3f9afff3a23f25ba8e207e
#
_entry.id   da863513ad3f9afff3a23f25ba8e207e
#
_cell.length_a   1.000
_cell.length_b   1.000
_cell.length_c   1.000
_cell.angle_alpha   90.00
_cell.angle_beta   90.00
_cell.angle_gamma   90.00
#
_symmetry.space_group_name_H-M   'P 1'
#
loop_
_entity.id
_entity.type
_entity.pdbx_description
1 polymer ?
#
loop_
_entity_poly.entity_id
_entity_poly.type
_entity_poly.pdbx_seq_one_letter_code
_entity_poly.pdbx_strand_id
1 'polypeptide(L)'
;FTVHLPEGQAPVPLALRALGGALSPAPARPRWLVHGDSITEGWWSTRPAHSWPATAGRLLGLDPVNLGYAGGARGELPLAEQLARLPGELITLAFGTNCWSTVPATADWLYATVRAFVGLVRRGHPDTPLLIVSPVLRPEAEHTRNALGATLTDLRGAMERAGRDLAAAGDTGLHVLPGRSLLGPEHLADGLHPDDRGHARIATAVAEALRPYVPAGRPAPSGT
;
A
#
# COMPACT_ATOMS: atom_id res chain seq x y z
N PHE A 1 17.46 9.44 -14.62
CA PHE A 1 17.23 8.00 -14.33
C PHE A 1 16.79 7.83 -12.88
N THR A 2 16.08 6.73 -12.59
CA THR A 2 15.62 6.37 -11.24
C THR A 2 16.30 5.08 -10.82
N VAL A 3 16.79 5.02 -9.59
CA VAL A 3 17.33 3.80 -8.97
C VAL A 3 16.30 3.33 -7.95
N HIS A 4 15.79 2.11 -8.13
CA HIS A 4 14.92 1.47 -7.16
C HIS A 4 15.74 0.56 -6.26
N LEU A 5 15.73 0.84 -4.97
CA LEU A 5 16.41 0.03 -3.95
C LEU A 5 15.48 -1.11 -3.49
N PRO A 6 16.04 -2.28 -3.09
CA PRO A 6 15.24 -3.39 -2.58
C PRO A 6 14.81 -3.12 -1.12
N GLU A 7 13.54 -2.81 -0.90
CA GLU A 7 13.00 -2.47 0.41
C GLU A 7 13.25 -3.56 1.46
N GLY A 8 13.02 -4.83 1.10
CA GLY A 8 13.22 -5.96 2.01
C GLY A 8 14.68 -6.24 2.41
N GLN A 9 15.65 -5.53 1.83
CA GLN A 9 17.07 -5.63 2.20
C GLN A 9 17.59 -4.41 2.98
N ALA A 10 16.73 -3.39 3.17
CA ALA A 10 17.07 -2.15 3.88
C ALA A 10 18.45 -1.56 3.49
N PRO A 11 18.77 -1.37 2.19
CA PRO A 11 20.08 -0.90 1.77
C PRO A 11 20.33 0.52 2.24
N VAL A 12 21.58 0.79 2.65
CA VAL A 12 22.03 2.13 3.06
C VAL A 12 22.95 2.68 1.96
N PRO A 13 22.49 3.57 1.07
CA PRO A 13 23.36 4.20 0.07
C PRO A 13 24.35 5.12 0.77
N LEU A 14 25.64 4.89 0.54
CA LEU A 14 26.70 5.71 1.15
C LEU A 14 27.06 6.93 0.30
N ALA A 15 27.02 6.79 -1.02
CA ALA A 15 27.33 7.87 -1.95
C ALA A 15 26.74 7.61 -3.34
N LEU A 16 26.48 8.70 -4.06
CA LEU A 16 26.17 8.71 -5.47
C LEU A 16 27.18 9.60 -6.19
N ARG A 17 27.91 9.09 -7.18
CA ARG A 17 28.95 9.85 -7.90
C ARG A 17 28.69 9.84 -9.39
N ALA A 18 28.81 10.98 -10.03
CA ALA A 18 28.84 11.08 -11.49
C ALA A 18 30.18 10.58 -12.04
N LEU A 19 30.13 9.81 -13.11
CA LEU A 19 31.30 9.41 -13.90
C LEU A 19 31.22 10.10 -15.25
N GLY A 20 32.06 11.12 -15.47
CA GLY A 20 32.13 11.86 -16.73
C GLY A 20 30.97 12.82 -17.00
N GLY A 21 30.32 13.34 -15.96
CA GLY A 21 29.21 14.30 -16.08
C GLY A 21 28.85 14.94 -14.74
N ALA A 22 27.70 15.62 -14.69
CA ALA A 22 27.14 16.21 -13.49
C ALA A 22 25.84 15.48 -13.06
N LEU A 23 25.58 15.44 -11.78
CA LEU A 23 24.30 15.00 -11.20
C LEU A 23 23.55 16.24 -10.72
N SER A 24 22.27 16.32 -11.05
CA SER A 24 21.35 17.28 -10.48
C SER A 24 20.16 16.55 -9.86
N PRO A 25 19.56 17.07 -8.79
CA PRO A 25 18.33 16.52 -8.24
C PRO A 25 17.24 16.43 -9.30
N ALA A 26 16.48 15.35 -9.31
CA ALA A 26 15.27 15.26 -10.13
C ALA A 26 14.19 16.23 -9.59
N PRO A 27 13.27 16.71 -10.43
CA PRO A 27 12.11 17.46 -9.95
C PRO A 27 11.35 16.68 -8.88
N ALA A 28 10.91 17.39 -7.85
CA ALA A 28 10.11 16.79 -6.78
C ALA A 28 8.76 16.31 -7.37
N ARG A 29 8.32 15.14 -6.90
CA ARG A 29 7.02 14.56 -7.22
C ARG A 29 6.14 14.54 -5.98
N PRO A 30 4.81 14.52 -6.12
CA PRO A 30 3.92 14.34 -4.98
C PRO A 30 4.26 13.04 -4.24
N ARG A 31 4.40 13.13 -2.92
CA ARG A 31 4.75 11.98 -2.09
C ARG A 31 3.52 11.14 -1.81
N TRP A 32 3.66 9.84 -2.00
CA TRP A 32 2.64 8.85 -1.77
C TRP A 32 3.07 7.87 -0.69
N LEU A 33 2.40 7.87 0.47
CA LEU A 33 2.66 6.93 1.55
C LEU A 33 1.92 5.62 1.27
N VAL A 34 2.65 4.51 1.23
CA VAL A 34 2.10 3.18 0.91
C VAL A 34 2.43 2.23 2.04
N HIS A 35 1.44 1.94 2.89
CA HIS A 35 1.59 0.99 3.99
C HIS A 35 0.91 -0.33 3.66
N GLY A 36 1.58 -1.44 3.99
CA GLY A 36 1.06 -2.79 3.81
C GLY A 36 2.04 -3.87 4.28
N ASP A 37 1.79 -5.07 3.83
CA ASP A 37 2.54 -6.28 4.17
C ASP A 37 3.66 -6.61 3.16
N SER A 38 4.08 -7.90 3.09
CA SER A 38 5.09 -8.39 2.15
C SER A 38 4.74 -8.12 0.68
N ILE A 39 3.45 -8.11 0.32
CA ILE A 39 3.00 -7.81 -1.05
C ILE A 39 3.28 -6.34 -1.37
N THR A 40 3.10 -5.45 -0.41
CA THR A 40 3.45 -4.02 -0.55
C THR A 40 4.95 -3.81 -0.56
N GLU A 41 5.69 -4.51 0.30
CA GLU A 41 7.16 -4.49 0.28
C GLU A 41 7.74 -4.92 -1.07
N GLY A 42 7.05 -5.77 -1.81
CA GLY A 42 7.42 -6.19 -3.16
C GLY A 42 7.97 -7.61 -3.26
N TRP A 43 7.63 -8.49 -2.32
CA TRP A 43 8.04 -9.89 -2.34
C TRP A 43 7.64 -10.58 -3.65
N TRP A 44 8.56 -11.41 -4.18
CA TRP A 44 8.44 -12.13 -5.45
C TRP A 44 8.40 -11.27 -6.71
N SER A 45 8.53 -9.94 -6.62
CA SER A 45 8.92 -9.18 -7.80
C SER A 45 10.38 -9.49 -8.14
N THR A 46 10.69 -9.70 -9.42
CA THR A 46 12.06 -10.05 -9.86
C THR A 46 13.04 -8.88 -9.72
N ARG A 47 12.53 -7.65 -9.59
CA ARG A 47 13.30 -6.41 -9.40
C ARG A 47 12.52 -5.44 -8.52
N PRO A 48 13.18 -4.63 -7.69
CA PRO A 48 12.50 -3.62 -6.89
C PRO A 48 11.58 -2.69 -7.70
N ALA A 49 11.99 -2.35 -8.93
CA ALA A 49 11.20 -1.55 -9.85
C ALA A 49 9.89 -2.21 -10.31
N HIS A 50 9.72 -3.52 -10.13
CA HIS A 50 8.52 -4.27 -10.53
C HIS A 50 7.51 -4.41 -9.40
N SER A 51 7.86 -4.04 -8.16
CA SER A 51 6.87 -4.01 -7.07
C SER A 51 5.69 -3.11 -7.46
N TRP A 52 4.49 -3.43 -6.96
CA TRP A 52 3.29 -2.68 -7.34
C TRP A 52 3.35 -1.20 -6.92
N PRO A 53 3.94 -0.81 -5.75
CA PRO A 53 4.07 0.60 -5.41
C PRO A 53 4.99 1.35 -6.37
N ALA A 54 6.15 0.76 -6.69
CA ALA A 54 7.09 1.36 -7.64
C ALA A 54 6.48 1.50 -9.05
N THR A 55 5.73 0.51 -9.50
CA THR A 55 5.06 0.53 -10.80
C THR A 55 3.92 1.56 -10.84
N ALA A 56 3.03 1.57 -9.84
CA ALA A 56 1.95 2.55 -9.75
C ALA A 56 2.48 3.99 -9.60
N GLY A 57 3.55 4.18 -8.82
CA GLY A 57 4.23 5.47 -8.70
C GLY A 57 4.71 6.01 -10.04
N ARG A 58 5.29 5.16 -10.90
CA ARG A 58 5.68 5.55 -12.27
C ARG A 58 4.48 5.90 -13.15
N LEU A 59 3.40 5.11 -13.07
CA LEU A 59 2.17 5.35 -13.86
C LEU A 59 1.47 6.67 -13.49
N LEU A 60 1.64 7.11 -12.26
CA LEU A 60 1.00 8.31 -11.71
C LEU A 60 1.94 9.52 -11.57
N GLY A 61 3.24 9.35 -11.81
CA GLY A 61 4.23 10.40 -11.57
C GLY A 61 4.42 10.73 -10.09
N LEU A 62 4.18 9.79 -9.18
CA LEU A 62 4.32 9.93 -7.74
C LEU A 62 5.71 9.49 -7.24
N ASP A 63 6.04 9.94 -6.03
CA ASP A 63 7.19 9.48 -5.24
C ASP A 63 6.69 8.56 -4.11
N PRO A 64 6.67 7.22 -4.32
CA PRO A 64 6.16 6.29 -3.32
C PRO A 64 7.16 6.13 -2.17
N VAL A 65 6.70 6.37 -0.95
CA VAL A 65 7.34 5.94 0.29
C VAL A 65 6.76 4.58 0.66
N ASN A 66 7.49 3.53 0.31
CA ASN A 66 7.05 2.15 0.56
C ASN A 66 7.29 1.79 2.04
N LEU A 67 6.21 1.58 2.76
CA LEU A 67 6.14 1.17 4.17
C LEU A 67 5.49 -0.22 4.25
N GLY A 68 5.94 -1.14 3.40
CA GLY A 68 5.61 -2.56 3.46
C GLY A 68 6.42 -3.25 4.55
N TYR A 69 5.75 -4.10 5.33
CA TYR A 69 6.36 -4.85 6.43
C TYR A 69 5.99 -6.33 6.30
N ALA A 70 6.91 -7.13 5.77
CA ALA A 70 6.72 -8.55 5.57
C ALA A 70 6.38 -9.28 6.88
N GLY A 71 5.33 -10.12 6.86
CA GLY A 71 4.84 -10.83 8.05
C GLY A 71 4.17 -9.95 9.12
N GLY A 72 4.27 -8.63 8.98
CA GLY A 72 3.63 -7.61 9.81
C GLY A 72 2.37 -7.02 9.16
N ALA A 73 2.11 -5.75 9.41
CA ALA A 73 0.98 -4.99 8.84
C ALA A 73 -0.39 -5.65 9.10
N ARG A 74 -0.75 -5.76 10.35
CA ARG A 74 -2.05 -6.27 10.81
C ARG A 74 -2.96 -5.18 11.36
N GLY A 75 -2.53 -3.91 11.24
CA GLY A 75 -3.21 -2.74 11.79
C GLY A 75 -2.61 -2.27 13.12
N GLU A 76 -1.32 -2.46 13.32
CA GLU A 76 -0.57 -1.99 14.49
C GLU A 76 -0.65 -0.47 14.62
N LEU A 77 -1.31 0.03 15.66
CA LEU A 77 -1.59 1.46 15.85
C LEU A 77 -0.33 2.36 15.87
N PRO A 78 0.85 1.92 16.35
CA PRO A 78 2.07 2.72 16.22
C PRO A 78 2.45 3.05 14.77
N LEU A 79 2.11 2.19 13.80
CA LEU A 79 2.32 2.49 12.38
C LEU A 79 1.35 3.55 11.86
N ALA A 80 0.11 3.58 12.37
CA ALA A 80 -0.83 4.66 12.06
C ALA A 80 -0.32 6.02 12.59
N GLU A 81 0.26 6.03 13.81
CA GLU A 81 0.90 7.23 14.36
C GLU A 81 2.13 7.67 13.56
N GLN A 82 2.92 6.72 13.06
CA GLN A 82 4.03 7.01 12.15
C GLN A 82 3.52 7.66 10.86
N LEU A 83 2.51 7.06 10.22
CA LEU A 83 1.90 7.60 9.01
C LEU A 83 1.37 9.02 9.24
N ALA A 84 0.69 9.26 10.37
CA ALA A 84 0.16 10.58 10.71
C ALA A 84 1.24 11.68 10.82
N ARG A 85 2.50 11.31 11.05
CA ARG A 85 3.63 12.25 11.17
C ARG A 85 4.41 12.46 9.87
N LEU A 86 4.31 11.54 8.93
CA LEU A 86 5.04 11.62 7.66
C LEU A 86 4.31 12.55 6.68
N PRO A 87 5.01 13.44 5.97
CA PRO A 87 4.38 14.25 4.94
C PRO A 87 4.01 13.37 3.74
N GLY A 88 2.79 13.55 3.22
CA GLY A 88 2.30 12.82 2.05
C GLY A 88 1.06 13.48 1.47
N GLU A 89 0.94 13.48 0.15
CA GLU A 89 -0.20 14.01 -0.59
C GLU A 89 -1.24 12.94 -0.94
N LEU A 90 -0.87 11.65 -0.84
CA LEU A 90 -1.77 10.50 -0.98
C LEU A 90 -1.33 9.42 0.00
N ILE A 91 -2.28 8.58 0.43
CA ILE A 91 -2.03 7.45 1.33
C ILE A 91 -2.73 6.20 0.78
N THR A 92 -2.05 5.06 0.84
CA THR A 92 -2.66 3.75 0.57
C THR A 92 -2.38 2.80 1.73
N LEU A 93 -3.43 2.11 2.18
CA LEU A 93 -3.37 1.07 3.19
C LEU A 93 -3.73 -0.27 2.53
N ALA A 94 -2.76 -1.21 2.46
CA ALA A 94 -2.90 -2.50 1.79
C ALA A 94 -2.42 -3.63 2.71
N PHE A 95 -3.19 -3.94 3.74
CA PHE A 95 -2.86 -4.95 4.74
C PHE A 95 -4.04 -5.89 5.02
N GLY A 96 -3.88 -6.84 5.94
CA GLY A 96 -4.94 -7.71 6.42
C GLY A 96 -4.76 -9.19 6.06
N THR A 97 -3.94 -9.55 5.07
CA THR A 97 -3.69 -10.96 4.75
C THR A 97 -3.00 -11.69 5.92
N ASN A 98 -2.13 -11.00 6.67
CA ASN A 98 -1.44 -11.54 7.84
C ASN A 98 -2.36 -11.73 9.07
N CYS A 99 -3.54 -11.11 9.05
CA CYS A 99 -4.58 -11.33 10.07
C CYS A 99 -5.24 -12.70 9.98
N TRP A 100 -5.00 -13.45 8.90
CA TRP A 100 -5.45 -14.84 8.78
C TRP A 100 -4.43 -15.84 9.34
N SER A 101 -3.12 -15.56 9.25
CA SER A 101 -2.05 -16.52 9.51
C SER A 101 -1.44 -16.40 10.92
N THR A 102 -0.19 -16.00 11.04
CA THR A 102 0.65 -16.12 12.25
C THR A 102 0.05 -15.48 13.51
N VAL A 103 -0.62 -14.36 13.37
CA VAL A 103 -1.37 -13.69 14.46
C VAL A 103 -2.80 -13.50 13.97
N PRO A 104 -3.64 -14.55 14.15
CA PRO A 104 -4.99 -14.53 13.60
C PRO A 104 -5.85 -13.46 14.28
N ALA A 105 -6.80 -12.91 13.51
CA ALA A 105 -7.80 -11.96 13.97
C ALA A 105 -9.21 -12.48 13.68
N THR A 106 -10.19 -11.98 14.42
CA THR A 106 -11.60 -12.09 14.03
C THR A 106 -11.97 -10.97 13.06
N ALA A 107 -13.07 -11.14 12.33
CA ALA A 107 -13.59 -10.09 11.45
C ALA A 107 -13.93 -8.80 12.21
N ASP A 108 -14.56 -8.93 13.39
CA ASP A 108 -14.93 -7.78 14.21
C ASP A 108 -13.73 -7.03 14.78
N TRP A 109 -12.68 -7.79 15.18
CA TRP A 109 -11.44 -7.15 15.61
C TRP A 109 -10.80 -6.36 14.48
N LEU A 110 -10.71 -6.93 13.26
CA LEU A 110 -10.12 -6.23 12.13
C LEU A 110 -10.96 -5.02 11.72
N TYR A 111 -12.29 -5.12 11.74
CA TYR A 111 -13.18 -3.99 11.50
C TYR A 111 -12.89 -2.83 12.46
N ALA A 112 -12.83 -3.11 13.76
CA ALA A 112 -12.53 -2.09 14.78
C ALA A 112 -11.11 -1.51 14.62
N THR A 113 -10.15 -2.36 14.33
CA THR A 113 -8.74 -1.98 14.12
C THR A 113 -8.58 -1.05 12.92
N VAL A 114 -9.20 -1.35 11.77
CA VAL A 114 -9.15 -0.48 10.59
C VAL A 114 -9.73 0.90 10.88
N ARG A 115 -10.84 0.98 11.60
CA ARG A 115 -11.45 2.26 12.01
C ARG A 115 -10.52 3.06 12.93
N ALA A 116 -9.93 2.42 13.92
CA ALA A 116 -8.96 3.07 14.82
C ALA A 116 -7.71 3.54 14.07
N PHE A 117 -7.17 2.70 13.18
CA PHE A 117 -6.01 3.00 12.36
C PHE A 117 -6.25 4.23 11.48
N VAL A 118 -7.34 4.23 10.71
CA VAL A 118 -7.72 5.38 9.88
C VAL A 118 -7.93 6.64 10.72
N GLY A 119 -8.62 6.52 11.86
CA GLY A 119 -8.81 7.64 12.78
C GLY A 119 -7.50 8.26 13.29
N LEU A 120 -6.47 7.44 13.54
CA LEU A 120 -5.14 7.94 13.91
C LEU A 120 -4.43 8.62 12.73
N VAL A 121 -4.48 8.01 11.53
CA VAL A 121 -3.92 8.61 10.31
C VAL A 121 -4.55 9.96 10.04
N ARG A 122 -5.87 10.10 10.21
CA ARG A 122 -6.62 11.35 9.98
C ARG A 122 -6.23 12.50 10.91
N ARG A 123 -5.58 12.22 12.05
CA ARG A 123 -5.04 13.30 12.91
C ARG A 123 -3.94 14.12 12.21
N GLY A 124 -3.14 13.49 11.37
CA GLY A 124 -2.10 14.17 10.59
C GLY A 124 -2.51 14.48 9.15
N HIS A 125 -3.53 13.79 8.65
CA HIS A 125 -3.98 13.83 7.26
C HIS A 125 -5.50 13.98 7.16
N PRO A 126 -6.09 15.09 7.65
CA PRO A 126 -7.54 15.25 7.72
C PRO A 126 -8.20 15.16 6.34
N ASP A 127 -7.58 15.73 5.31
CA ASP A 127 -8.15 15.85 3.96
C ASP A 127 -7.38 15.07 2.88
N THR A 128 -6.27 14.42 3.24
CA THR A 128 -5.45 13.68 2.28
C THR A 128 -6.23 12.49 1.72
N PRO A 129 -6.29 12.30 0.37
CA PRO A 129 -6.93 11.14 -0.21
C PRO A 129 -6.29 9.85 0.30
N LEU A 130 -7.13 8.94 0.81
CA LEU A 130 -6.73 7.68 1.41
C LEU A 130 -7.44 6.53 0.71
N LEU A 131 -6.67 5.59 0.16
CA LEU A 131 -7.17 4.38 -0.47
C LEU A 131 -6.91 3.17 0.43
N ILE A 132 -7.97 2.47 0.80
CA ILE A 132 -7.87 1.12 1.38
C ILE A 132 -7.92 0.11 0.24
N VAL A 133 -6.87 -0.72 0.12
CA VAL A 133 -6.88 -1.91 -0.74
C VAL A 133 -7.06 -3.11 0.17
N SER A 134 -8.20 -3.78 0.06
CA SER A 134 -8.47 -4.97 0.87
C SER A 134 -7.58 -6.16 0.43
N PRO A 135 -7.39 -7.20 1.26
CA PRO A 135 -6.53 -8.32 0.94
C PRO A 135 -6.82 -8.92 -0.44
N VAL A 136 -5.79 -9.12 -1.25
CA VAL A 136 -5.88 -9.81 -2.55
C VAL A 136 -6.17 -11.31 -2.36
N LEU A 137 -6.35 -12.01 -3.46
CA LEU A 137 -6.57 -13.46 -3.44
C LEU A 137 -5.44 -14.20 -2.73
N ARG A 138 -5.81 -15.09 -1.81
CA ARG A 138 -4.98 -16.13 -1.21
C ARG A 138 -5.80 -17.42 -1.17
N PRO A 139 -5.65 -18.32 -2.16
CA PRO A 139 -6.54 -19.48 -2.36
C PRO A 139 -6.71 -20.33 -1.11
N GLU A 140 -5.63 -20.62 -0.39
CA GLU A 140 -5.63 -21.41 0.86
C GLU A 140 -6.56 -20.82 1.93
N ALA A 141 -6.60 -19.49 2.04
CA ALA A 141 -7.24 -18.76 3.14
C ALA A 141 -8.69 -18.34 2.84
N GLU A 142 -9.12 -18.38 1.55
CA GLU A 142 -10.42 -17.83 1.15
C GLU A 142 -11.59 -18.44 1.90
N HIS A 143 -11.56 -19.76 2.13
CA HIS A 143 -12.61 -20.51 2.78
C HIS A 143 -12.14 -21.31 4.00
N THR A 144 -10.84 -21.34 4.26
CA THR A 144 -10.27 -21.98 5.43
C THR A 144 -10.31 -21.04 6.64
N ARG A 145 -10.83 -21.51 7.75
CA ARG A 145 -10.89 -20.73 8.98
C ARG A 145 -9.54 -20.68 9.67
N ASN A 146 -9.15 -19.49 10.12
CA ASN A 146 -7.99 -19.33 10.99
C ASN A 146 -8.30 -19.84 12.43
N ALA A 147 -7.32 -19.78 13.34
CA ALA A 147 -7.48 -20.24 14.73
C ALA A 147 -8.57 -19.50 15.52
N LEU A 148 -9.03 -18.34 15.06
CA LEU A 148 -10.14 -17.57 15.67
C LEU A 148 -11.45 -17.67 14.86
N GLY A 149 -11.51 -18.59 13.90
CA GLY A 149 -12.73 -18.93 13.17
C GLY A 149 -13.04 -18.04 11.95
N ALA A 150 -12.20 -17.08 11.59
CA ALA A 150 -12.39 -16.22 10.43
C ALA A 150 -11.69 -16.77 9.18
N THR A 151 -12.33 -16.65 8.02
CA THR A 151 -11.72 -16.85 6.70
C THR A 151 -11.11 -15.54 6.20
N LEU A 152 -10.27 -15.59 5.16
CA LEU A 152 -9.77 -14.36 4.54
C LEU A 152 -10.91 -13.57 3.87
N THR A 153 -11.94 -14.26 3.38
CA THR A 153 -13.17 -13.62 2.87
C THR A 153 -13.86 -12.79 3.96
N ASP A 154 -13.96 -13.31 5.19
CA ASP A 154 -14.56 -12.59 6.32
C ASP A 154 -13.73 -11.36 6.70
N LEU A 155 -12.41 -11.52 6.78
CA LEU A 155 -11.46 -10.44 7.11
C LEU A 155 -11.48 -9.34 6.05
N ARG A 156 -11.47 -9.71 4.77
CA ARG A 156 -11.58 -8.78 3.65
C ARG A 156 -12.87 -7.98 3.72
N GLY A 157 -13.99 -8.67 3.91
CA GLY A 157 -15.30 -8.03 4.05
C GLY A 157 -15.36 -7.06 5.24
N ALA A 158 -14.71 -7.38 6.36
CA ALA A 158 -14.63 -6.52 7.53
C ALA A 158 -13.83 -5.22 7.22
N MET A 159 -12.68 -5.33 6.55
CA MET A 159 -11.86 -4.19 6.16
C MET A 159 -12.61 -3.27 5.18
N GLU A 160 -13.24 -3.85 4.15
CA GLU A 160 -14.03 -3.10 3.18
C GLU A 160 -15.23 -2.41 3.82
N ARG A 161 -15.94 -3.09 4.73
CA ARG A 161 -17.06 -2.52 5.48
C ARG A 161 -16.59 -1.35 6.34
N ALA A 162 -15.48 -1.49 7.08
CA ALA A 162 -14.91 -0.42 7.88
C ALA A 162 -14.61 0.83 7.05
N GLY A 163 -14.00 0.67 5.87
CA GLY A 163 -13.75 1.79 4.96
C GLY A 163 -15.03 2.45 4.45
N ARG A 164 -16.01 1.65 4.01
CA ARG A 164 -17.30 2.17 3.54
C ARG A 164 -18.08 2.91 4.65
N ASP A 165 -18.08 2.38 5.87
CA ASP A 165 -18.77 3.01 6.99
C ASP A 165 -18.12 4.34 7.42
N LEU A 166 -16.79 4.44 7.35
CA LEU A 166 -16.07 5.69 7.58
C LEU A 166 -16.36 6.72 6.50
N ALA A 167 -16.38 6.33 5.23
CA ALA A 167 -16.75 7.20 4.12
C ALA A 167 -18.20 7.70 4.27
N ALA A 168 -19.14 6.82 4.61
CA ALA A 168 -20.54 7.17 4.86
C ALA A 168 -20.71 8.07 6.08
N ALA A 169 -19.82 7.98 7.07
CA ALA A 169 -19.79 8.85 8.25
C ALA A 169 -19.16 10.23 7.99
N GLY A 170 -18.78 10.55 6.75
CA GLY A 170 -18.30 11.87 6.35
C GLY A 170 -16.82 11.95 5.95
N ASP A 171 -16.07 10.85 5.94
CA ASP A 171 -14.71 10.84 5.40
C ASP A 171 -14.74 10.76 3.87
N THR A 172 -14.99 11.89 3.21
CA THR A 172 -15.13 11.98 1.75
C THR A 172 -13.84 11.73 0.98
N GLY A 173 -12.69 11.81 1.65
CA GLY A 173 -11.38 11.51 1.08
C GLY A 173 -10.98 10.04 1.18
N LEU A 174 -11.84 9.17 1.75
CA LEU A 174 -11.56 7.76 1.94
C LEU A 174 -12.24 6.91 0.87
N HIS A 175 -11.44 6.05 0.22
CA HIS A 175 -11.87 5.17 -0.86
C HIS A 175 -11.50 3.73 -0.57
N VAL A 176 -12.25 2.78 -1.14
CA VAL A 176 -12.01 1.33 -0.97
C VAL A 176 -11.87 0.68 -2.34
N LEU A 177 -10.76 -0.01 -2.56
CA LEU A 177 -10.52 -0.88 -3.71
C LEU A 177 -10.59 -2.34 -3.24
N PRO A 178 -11.62 -3.11 -3.67
CA PRO A 178 -11.72 -4.52 -3.33
C PRO A 178 -10.58 -5.33 -3.95
N GLY A 179 -9.77 -6.00 -3.12
CA GLY A 179 -8.57 -6.71 -3.57
C GLY A 179 -8.85 -8.09 -4.19
N ARG A 180 -9.98 -8.74 -3.84
CA ARG A 180 -10.26 -10.12 -4.23
C ARG A 180 -10.15 -10.41 -5.74
N SER A 181 -10.60 -9.51 -6.56
CA SER A 181 -10.67 -9.67 -8.02
C SER A 181 -9.44 -9.14 -8.76
N LEU A 182 -8.46 -8.56 -8.07
CA LEU A 182 -7.26 -8.02 -8.71
C LEU A 182 -6.35 -9.11 -9.27
N LEU A 183 -6.33 -10.29 -8.61
CA LEU A 183 -5.48 -11.41 -8.97
C LEU A 183 -6.30 -12.69 -9.16
N GLY A 184 -5.86 -13.53 -10.10
CA GLY A 184 -6.17 -14.95 -10.18
C GLY A 184 -5.02 -15.79 -9.61
N PRO A 185 -5.23 -17.09 -9.38
CA PRO A 185 -4.18 -18.00 -8.86
C PRO A 185 -2.92 -18.02 -9.74
N GLU A 186 -3.06 -17.82 -11.03
CA GLU A 186 -1.99 -17.79 -12.03
C GLU A 186 -1.05 -16.57 -11.91
N HIS A 187 -1.38 -15.63 -11.05
CA HIS A 187 -0.57 -14.44 -10.76
C HIS A 187 0.21 -14.55 -9.44
N LEU A 188 0.11 -15.70 -8.76
CA LEU A 188 0.75 -15.95 -7.47
C LEU A 188 1.96 -16.87 -7.66
N ALA A 189 3.14 -16.44 -7.21
CA ALA A 189 4.37 -17.18 -7.36
C ALA A 189 4.46 -18.39 -6.38
N ASP A 190 3.91 -18.23 -5.17
CA ASP A 190 3.96 -19.24 -4.10
C ASP A 190 2.57 -19.50 -3.47
N GLY A 191 1.49 -19.09 -4.13
CA GLY A 191 0.12 -19.19 -3.62
C GLY A 191 -0.29 -18.04 -2.69
N LEU A 192 0.60 -17.12 -2.37
CA LEU A 192 0.37 -15.95 -1.53
C LEU A 192 0.85 -14.65 -2.19
N HIS A 193 2.10 -14.62 -2.64
CA HIS A 193 2.73 -13.43 -3.16
C HIS A 193 2.60 -13.32 -4.68
N PRO A 194 2.30 -12.13 -5.20
CA PRO A 194 2.21 -11.92 -6.64
C PRO A 194 3.57 -12.09 -7.35
N ASP A 195 3.56 -12.66 -8.55
CA ASP A 195 4.66 -12.54 -9.51
C ASP A 195 4.70 -11.13 -10.14
N ASP A 196 5.63 -10.86 -11.06
CA ASP A 196 5.72 -9.56 -11.75
C ASP A 196 4.41 -9.16 -12.44
N ARG A 197 3.66 -10.13 -13.00
CA ARG A 197 2.36 -9.87 -13.66
C ARG A 197 1.30 -9.52 -12.62
N GLY A 198 1.30 -10.22 -11.49
CA GLY A 198 0.42 -9.93 -10.36
C GLY A 198 0.68 -8.54 -9.78
N HIS A 199 1.95 -8.19 -9.57
CA HIS A 199 2.33 -6.83 -9.16
C HIS A 199 1.87 -5.77 -10.17
N ALA A 200 2.04 -6.00 -11.48
CA ALA A 200 1.60 -5.07 -12.51
C ALA A 200 0.07 -4.87 -12.51
N ARG A 201 -0.71 -5.94 -12.27
CA ARG A 201 -2.18 -5.86 -12.16
C ARG A 201 -2.62 -5.03 -10.96
N ILE A 202 -2.03 -5.28 -9.78
CA ILE A 202 -2.31 -4.46 -8.58
C ILE A 202 -1.97 -3.00 -8.87
N ALA A 203 -0.79 -2.75 -9.45
CA ALA A 203 -0.32 -1.39 -9.78
C ALA A 203 -1.29 -0.66 -10.72
N THR A 204 -1.79 -1.32 -11.76
CA THR A 204 -2.75 -0.73 -12.69
C THR A 204 -4.06 -0.36 -11.99
N ALA A 205 -4.63 -1.29 -11.21
CA ALA A 205 -5.89 -1.04 -10.50
C ALA A 205 -5.76 0.08 -9.45
N VAL A 206 -4.65 0.09 -8.69
CA VAL A 206 -4.36 1.17 -7.72
C VAL A 206 -4.15 2.50 -8.44
N ALA A 207 -3.43 2.50 -9.57
CA ALA A 207 -3.22 3.71 -10.35
C ALA A 207 -4.53 4.27 -10.91
N GLU A 208 -5.43 3.43 -11.41
CA GLU A 208 -6.76 3.83 -11.87
C GLU A 208 -7.58 4.44 -10.72
N ALA A 209 -7.59 3.79 -9.55
CA ALA A 209 -8.31 4.27 -8.38
C ALA A 209 -7.78 5.61 -7.83
N LEU A 210 -6.46 5.84 -7.87
CA LEU A 210 -5.84 7.05 -7.35
C LEU A 210 -5.77 8.20 -8.36
N ARG A 211 -5.86 7.93 -9.67
CA ARG A 211 -5.70 8.94 -10.73
C ARG A 211 -6.52 10.22 -10.53
N PRO A 212 -7.79 10.17 -10.08
CA PRO A 212 -8.58 11.39 -9.86
C PRO A 212 -8.04 12.29 -8.74
N TYR A 213 -7.21 11.75 -7.85
CA TYR A 213 -6.74 12.42 -6.64
C TYR A 213 -5.27 12.83 -6.71
N VAL A 214 -4.58 12.50 -7.81
CA VAL A 214 -3.17 12.90 -8.00
C VAL A 214 -3.11 14.42 -8.15
N PRO A 215 -2.34 15.12 -7.28
CA PRO A 215 -2.18 16.56 -7.41
C PRO A 215 -1.63 16.94 -8.79
N ALA A 216 -2.17 17.97 -9.43
CA ALA A 216 -1.58 18.54 -10.62
C ALA A 216 -0.12 18.89 -10.31
N GLY A 217 0.84 18.43 -11.14
CA GLY A 217 2.26 18.57 -10.88
C GLY A 217 2.61 20.00 -10.49
N ARG A 218 3.33 20.17 -9.38
CA ARG A 218 3.88 21.48 -9.02
C ARG A 218 4.78 21.95 -10.16
N PRO A 219 4.58 23.13 -10.73
CA PRO A 219 5.55 23.70 -11.68
C PRO A 219 6.91 23.76 -10.96
N ALA A 220 7.98 23.37 -11.67
CA ALA A 220 9.34 23.53 -11.16
C ALA A 220 9.50 24.94 -10.61
N PRO A 221 10.13 25.16 -9.44
CA PRO A 221 10.41 26.50 -8.96
C PRO A 221 11.18 27.21 -10.07
N SER A 222 10.63 28.34 -10.54
CA SER A 222 11.32 29.23 -11.45
C SER A 222 12.61 29.64 -10.76
N GLY A 223 13.75 29.13 -11.26
CA GLY A 223 15.06 29.48 -10.74
C GLY A 223 15.24 31.00 -10.78
N THR A 224 15.49 31.58 -9.62
CA THR A 224 16.09 32.90 -9.46
C THR A 224 17.60 32.76 -9.40
#